data_a4cbc73a29d2ce5798e3523518252613
#
_entry.id   a4cbc73a29d2ce5798e3523518252613
#
_cell.length_a   1.000
_cell.length_b   1.000
_cell.length_c   1.000
_cell.angle_alpha   90.00
_cell.angle_beta   90.00
_cell.angle_gamma   90.00
#
_symmetry.space_group_name_H-M   'P 1'
#
loop_
_entity.id
_entity.type
_entity.pdbx_description
1 polymer ?
#
loop_
_entity_poly.entity_id
_entity_poly.type
_entity_poly.pdbx_seq_one_letter_code
_entity_poly.pdbx_strand_id
1 'polypeptide(L)'
;SDLKDTIFEYCRLYEQRIESFGGLDAVLLGIGRVGNIGFNEPGSRLNSTTRLILLDNDSRNEASKMFGSIESTPISSITMGVSTILAAKKIYLMAWGEDKAKMVKECVEGAVTDTIPASFLQTHNNAHVVIDLSAAGNLTRIHRPWLVTSCEWNDKLIRSAIVWLCQLTGKPILKLTNKDYNENGLSELLALFGSAYNVNIKIFNDLQHTITGWPGGKPNADDTYRPERAKPYPKRIVVFSPHPDDDVISMGGTIR
;
A
#
# COMPACT_ATOMS: atom_id res chain seq x y z
N SER A 1 15.02 -30.22 36.14
CA SER A 1 14.80 -29.83 34.74
C SER A 1 14.12 -28.51 34.71
N ASP A 2 14.72 -27.59 34.06
CA ASP A 2 14.30 -26.22 34.05
C ASP A 2 13.01 -26.10 33.22
N LEU A 3 12.14 -25.15 33.55
CA LEU A 3 10.91 -24.87 32.80
C LEU A 3 11.20 -24.71 31.29
N LYS A 4 12.35 -24.14 30.94
CA LYS A 4 12.84 -23.98 29.58
C LYS A 4 13.02 -25.31 28.84
N ASP A 5 13.60 -26.33 29.52
CA ASP A 5 13.79 -27.66 28.91
C ASP A 5 12.46 -28.33 28.62
N THR A 6 11.48 -28.13 29.50
CA THR A 6 10.11 -28.64 29.31
C THR A 6 9.41 -27.96 28.11
N ILE A 7 9.57 -26.64 27.95
CA ILE A 7 9.00 -25.90 26.82
C ILE A 7 9.69 -26.31 25.52
N PHE A 8 11.00 -26.46 25.51
CA PHE A 8 11.75 -26.89 24.33
C PHE A 8 11.29 -28.27 23.86
N GLU A 9 11.15 -29.21 24.79
CA GLU A 9 10.66 -30.55 24.48
C GLU A 9 9.22 -30.53 23.97
N TYR A 10 8.37 -29.69 24.56
CA TYR A 10 7.00 -29.50 24.07
C TYR A 10 6.97 -28.99 22.63
N CYS A 11 7.78 -28.02 22.29
CA CYS A 11 7.88 -27.51 20.92
C CYS A 11 8.35 -28.58 19.94
N ARG A 12 9.33 -29.37 20.34
CA ARG A 12 9.84 -30.50 19.55
C ARG A 12 8.75 -31.55 19.29
N LEU A 13 8.03 -31.94 20.35
CA LEU A 13 6.91 -32.88 20.23
C LEU A 13 5.76 -32.34 19.35
N TYR A 14 5.52 -31.05 19.40
CA TYR A 14 4.54 -30.41 18.55
C TYR A 14 4.90 -30.51 17.06
N GLU A 15 6.14 -30.22 16.71
CA GLU A 15 6.65 -30.41 15.34
C GLU A 15 6.54 -31.86 14.89
N GLN A 16 6.95 -32.80 15.71
CA GLN A 16 6.83 -34.24 15.42
C GLN A 16 5.39 -34.69 15.22
N ARG A 17 4.45 -34.08 15.97
CA ARG A 17 3.05 -34.40 15.83
C ARG A 17 2.52 -33.91 14.49
N ILE A 18 2.91 -32.70 14.06
CA ILE A 18 2.55 -32.15 12.71
C ILE A 18 3.10 -33.14 11.66
N GLU A 19 4.36 -33.54 11.76
CA GLU A 19 5.00 -34.46 10.82
C GLU A 19 4.28 -35.82 10.76
N SER A 20 3.89 -36.36 11.92
CA SER A 20 3.20 -37.65 12.02
C SER A 20 1.84 -37.70 11.34
N PHE A 21 1.18 -36.50 11.17
CA PHE A 21 -0.04 -36.36 10.39
C PHE A 21 0.20 -36.05 8.91
N GLY A 22 1.44 -36.08 8.44
CA GLY A 22 1.79 -35.77 7.05
C GLY A 22 1.94 -34.28 6.77
N GLY A 23 2.18 -33.46 7.80
CA GLY A 23 2.35 -32.00 7.70
C GLY A 23 1.03 -31.24 7.82
N LEU A 24 1.06 -29.97 7.41
CA LEU A 24 -0.08 -29.06 7.42
C LEU A 24 -0.69 -28.95 6.01
N ASP A 25 -1.98 -29.23 5.88
CA ASP A 25 -2.68 -29.05 4.60
C ASP A 25 -2.94 -27.58 4.29
N ALA A 26 -3.29 -26.78 5.31
CA ALA A 26 -3.50 -25.35 5.17
C ALA A 26 -3.12 -24.61 6.46
N VAL A 27 -2.62 -23.38 6.30
CA VAL A 27 -2.36 -22.46 7.39
C VAL A 27 -3.08 -21.14 7.11
N LEU A 28 -3.79 -20.63 8.12
CA LEU A 28 -4.42 -19.31 8.10
C LEU A 28 -3.58 -18.36 8.96
N LEU A 29 -3.20 -17.23 8.38
CA LEU A 29 -2.33 -16.24 9.00
C LEU A 29 -2.96 -14.85 8.97
N GLY A 30 -2.75 -14.07 10.03
CA GLY A 30 -2.85 -12.62 9.99
C GLY A 30 -1.47 -12.00 9.80
N ILE A 31 -1.42 -10.71 9.47
CA ILE A 31 -0.18 -9.93 9.43
C ILE A 31 -0.19 -8.86 10.52
N GLY A 32 0.86 -8.84 11.33
CA GLY A 32 1.05 -7.80 12.35
C GLY A 32 1.58 -6.49 11.77
N ARG A 33 1.61 -5.44 12.58
CA ARG A 33 2.04 -4.09 12.19
C ARG A 33 3.50 -3.98 11.77
N VAL A 34 4.33 -4.90 12.26
CA VAL A 34 5.76 -5.00 11.94
C VAL A 34 6.07 -6.06 10.88
N GLY A 35 5.02 -6.61 10.22
CA GLY A 35 5.17 -7.64 9.21
C GLY A 35 5.40 -9.04 9.77
N ASN A 36 5.09 -9.26 11.05
CA ASN A 36 5.14 -10.58 11.67
C ASN A 36 3.97 -11.46 11.22
N ILE A 37 4.22 -12.77 11.15
CA ILE A 37 3.24 -13.85 10.94
C ILE A 37 3.28 -14.80 12.12
N GLY A 38 2.13 -15.05 12.77
CA GLY A 38 2.12 -15.55 14.13
C GLY A 38 2.90 -14.59 15.03
N PHE A 39 3.73 -15.09 15.91
CA PHE A 39 4.70 -14.26 16.65
C PHE A 39 6.13 -14.39 16.08
N ASN A 40 6.27 -14.64 14.79
CA ASN A 40 7.56 -14.52 14.11
C ASN A 40 7.82 -13.05 13.82
N GLU A 41 8.47 -12.38 14.77
CA GLU A 41 8.79 -10.96 14.72
C GLU A 41 10.03 -10.68 13.84
N PRO A 42 10.32 -9.41 13.52
CA PRO A 42 11.52 -9.01 12.77
C PRO A 42 12.78 -9.70 13.32
N GLY A 43 13.61 -10.25 12.43
CA GLY A 43 14.75 -11.06 12.77
C GLY A 43 14.46 -12.57 12.89
N SER A 44 13.22 -13.02 12.72
CA SER A 44 12.89 -14.44 12.67
C SER A 44 13.44 -15.06 11.40
N ARG A 45 14.23 -16.12 11.58
CA ARG A 45 14.93 -16.77 10.46
C ARG A 45 14.00 -17.69 9.66
N LEU A 46 14.29 -17.81 8.37
CA LEU A 46 13.56 -18.69 7.44
C LEU A 46 13.48 -20.14 7.92
N ASN A 47 14.53 -20.66 8.57
CA ASN A 47 14.62 -22.04 9.06
C ASN A 47 14.09 -22.22 10.49
N SER A 48 13.42 -21.23 11.07
CA SER A 48 12.88 -21.34 12.42
C SER A 48 11.71 -22.32 12.48
N THR A 49 11.69 -23.16 13.51
CA THR A 49 10.60 -24.08 13.86
C THR A 49 9.81 -23.54 15.05
N THR A 50 8.84 -24.30 15.54
CA THR A 50 8.07 -23.95 16.74
C THR A 50 8.99 -23.74 17.94
N ARG A 51 8.84 -22.60 18.61
CA ARG A 51 9.73 -22.17 19.67
C ARG A 51 9.11 -21.17 20.63
N LEU A 52 9.68 -21.08 21.82
CA LEU A 52 9.43 -19.95 22.72
C LEU A 52 10.13 -18.70 22.17
N ILE A 53 9.42 -17.57 22.17
CA ILE A 53 9.94 -16.27 21.79
C ILE A 53 9.62 -15.24 22.88
N LEU A 54 10.40 -14.17 22.93
CA LEU A 54 10.05 -12.96 23.69
C LEU A 54 9.28 -12.03 22.76
N LEU A 55 8.15 -11.51 23.23
CA LEU A 55 7.35 -10.57 22.48
C LEU A 55 7.98 -9.17 22.57
N ASP A 56 8.04 -8.46 21.46
CA ASP A 56 8.43 -7.06 21.45
C ASP A 56 7.31 -6.15 22.03
N ASN A 57 7.62 -4.87 22.20
CA ASN A 57 6.68 -3.92 22.78
C ASN A 57 5.46 -3.70 21.88
N ASP A 58 5.61 -3.72 20.57
CA ASP A 58 4.49 -3.49 19.63
C ASP A 58 3.53 -4.65 19.66
N SER A 59 4.02 -5.89 19.63
CA SER A 59 3.22 -7.11 19.78
C SER A 59 2.52 -7.17 21.13
N ARG A 60 3.20 -6.79 22.22
CA ARG A 60 2.61 -6.72 23.55
C ARG A 60 1.54 -5.65 23.65
N ASN A 61 1.75 -4.46 23.08
CA ASN A 61 0.76 -3.37 23.04
C ASN A 61 -0.49 -3.79 22.23
N GLU A 62 -0.32 -4.49 21.13
CA GLU A 62 -1.46 -5.01 20.35
C GLU A 62 -2.25 -6.05 21.15
N ALA A 63 -1.56 -6.99 21.80
CA ALA A 63 -2.15 -8.02 22.65
C ALA A 63 -2.78 -7.46 23.92
N SER A 64 -2.30 -6.35 24.48
CA SER A 64 -2.79 -5.76 25.72
C SER A 64 -4.28 -5.44 25.71
N LYS A 65 -4.86 -5.21 24.53
CA LYS A 65 -6.31 -5.04 24.36
C LYS A 65 -7.11 -6.27 24.76
N MET A 66 -6.52 -7.47 24.64
CA MET A 66 -7.14 -8.73 25.06
C MET A 66 -6.90 -9.03 26.51
N PHE A 67 -5.77 -8.59 27.08
CA PHE A 67 -5.36 -8.86 28.46
C PHE A 67 -5.70 -7.72 29.43
N GLY A 68 -6.27 -6.62 28.93
CA GLY A 68 -6.72 -5.47 29.72
C GLY A 68 -5.63 -4.46 30.04
N SER A 69 -4.35 -4.87 30.14
CA SER A 69 -3.21 -3.95 30.30
C SER A 69 -1.92 -4.56 29.78
N ILE A 70 -0.88 -3.72 29.57
CA ILE A 70 0.44 -4.18 29.12
C ILE A 70 1.14 -5.00 30.21
N GLU A 71 0.91 -4.69 31.48
CA GLU A 71 1.48 -5.40 32.63
C GLU A 71 0.91 -6.80 32.75
N SER A 72 -0.37 -6.98 32.40
CA SER A 72 -1.04 -8.28 32.39
C SER A 72 -0.73 -9.11 31.14
N THR A 73 -0.12 -8.47 30.13
CA THR A 73 0.21 -9.15 28.86
C THR A 73 1.48 -9.98 29.02
N PRO A 74 1.45 -11.29 28.64
CA PRO A 74 2.64 -12.13 28.67
C PRO A 74 3.83 -11.50 27.96
N ILE A 75 5.02 -11.71 28.50
CA ILE A 75 6.28 -11.24 27.89
C ILE A 75 6.86 -12.22 26.88
N SER A 76 6.32 -13.45 26.85
CA SER A 76 6.77 -14.50 25.96
C SER A 76 5.60 -15.31 25.42
N SER A 77 5.79 -15.95 24.28
CA SER A 77 4.80 -16.80 23.63
C SER A 77 5.47 -17.98 22.93
N ILE A 78 4.74 -19.05 22.70
CA ILE A 78 5.16 -20.12 21.80
C ILE A 78 4.55 -19.83 20.44
N THR A 79 5.34 -19.87 19.39
CA THR A 79 4.90 -19.66 18.03
C THR A 79 5.41 -20.76 17.10
N MET A 80 4.56 -21.15 16.14
CA MET A 80 4.98 -21.94 15.00
C MET A 80 6.02 -21.14 14.21
N GLY A 81 7.13 -21.76 13.86
CA GLY A 81 8.21 -21.08 13.14
C GLY A 81 7.94 -20.84 11.66
N VAL A 82 8.77 -20.03 11.04
CA VAL A 82 8.63 -19.68 9.61
C VAL A 82 8.74 -20.92 8.73
N SER A 83 9.71 -21.81 8.99
CA SER A 83 9.87 -23.03 8.19
C SER A 83 8.68 -23.98 8.32
N THR A 84 8.10 -24.08 9.52
CA THR A 84 6.92 -24.91 9.77
C THR A 84 5.71 -24.36 9.01
N ILE A 85 5.53 -23.03 9.01
CA ILE A 85 4.48 -22.36 8.24
C ILE A 85 4.69 -22.60 6.74
N LEU A 86 5.91 -22.40 6.23
CA LEU A 86 6.23 -22.56 4.81
C LEU A 86 6.19 -24.01 4.32
N ALA A 87 6.25 -25.00 5.23
CA ALA A 87 6.08 -26.41 4.90
C ALA A 87 4.62 -26.81 4.65
N ALA A 88 3.66 -25.94 4.94
CA ALA A 88 2.25 -26.20 4.66
C ALA A 88 1.98 -26.31 3.15
N LYS A 89 1.02 -27.16 2.76
CA LYS A 89 0.62 -27.32 1.35
C LYS A 89 -0.04 -26.06 0.78
N LYS A 90 -0.71 -25.26 1.63
CA LYS A 90 -1.39 -24.03 1.27
C LYS A 90 -1.35 -23.02 2.41
N ILE A 91 -1.13 -21.76 2.07
CA ILE A 91 -1.11 -20.66 3.04
C ILE A 91 -2.12 -19.59 2.63
N TYR A 92 -2.89 -19.10 3.58
CA TYR A 92 -3.76 -17.93 3.43
C TYR A 92 -3.33 -16.85 4.41
N LEU A 93 -2.82 -15.74 3.88
CA LEU A 93 -2.57 -14.54 4.65
C LEU A 93 -3.79 -13.63 4.54
N MET A 94 -4.36 -13.21 5.67
CA MET A 94 -5.55 -12.40 5.72
C MET A 94 -5.27 -11.05 6.38
N ALA A 95 -5.69 -9.95 5.75
CA ALA A 95 -5.53 -8.61 6.30
C ALA A 95 -6.68 -7.68 5.89
N TRP A 96 -7.15 -6.88 6.84
CA TRP A 96 -8.23 -5.92 6.64
C TRP A 96 -7.85 -4.56 7.24
N GLY A 97 -8.31 -3.50 6.56
CA GLY A 97 -8.16 -2.13 7.02
C GLY A 97 -6.88 -1.44 6.51
N GLU A 98 -6.96 -0.12 6.49
CA GLU A 98 -5.90 0.75 5.95
C GLU A 98 -4.60 0.67 6.75
N ASP A 99 -4.68 0.40 8.05
CA ASP A 99 -3.51 0.24 8.92
C ASP A 99 -2.60 -0.94 8.53
N LYS A 100 -3.11 -1.89 7.74
CA LYS A 100 -2.34 -3.01 7.19
C LYS A 100 -1.72 -2.73 5.81
N ALA A 101 -2.17 -1.69 5.11
CA ALA A 101 -1.81 -1.45 3.71
C ALA A 101 -0.30 -1.37 3.45
N LYS A 102 0.45 -0.75 4.36
CA LYS A 102 1.92 -0.67 4.27
C LYS A 102 2.56 -2.06 4.36
N MET A 103 2.19 -2.84 5.36
CA MET A 103 2.79 -4.17 5.57
C MET A 103 2.33 -5.18 4.52
N VAL A 104 1.10 -5.08 4.02
CA VAL A 104 0.64 -5.88 2.88
C VAL A 104 1.51 -5.60 1.65
N LYS A 105 1.79 -4.34 1.34
CA LYS A 105 2.69 -3.98 0.24
C LYS A 105 4.09 -4.55 0.42
N GLU A 106 4.70 -4.34 1.58
CA GLU A 106 6.04 -4.88 1.87
C GLU A 106 6.08 -6.41 1.83
N CYS A 107 5.03 -7.07 2.29
CA CYS A 107 4.90 -8.53 2.24
C CYS A 107 4.81 -9.06 0.80
N VAL A 108 4.07 -8.38 -0.09
CA VAL A 108 3.72 -8.90 -1.42
C VAL A 108 4.67 -8.39 -2.51
N GLU A 109 5.13 -7.15 -2.42
CA GLU A 109 5.91 -6.45 -3.45
C GLU A 109 7.32 -6.06 -2.97
N GLY A 110 7.58 -6.12 -1.65
CA GLY A 110 8.86 -5.77 -1.07
C GLY A 110 9.91 -6.87 -1.22
N ALA A 111 11.12 -6.58 -0.77
CA ALA A 111 12.20 -7.57 -0.72
C ALA A 111 11.88 -8.70 0.27
N VAL A 112 12.27 -9.93 -0.06
CA VAL A 112 12.21 -11.06 0.87
C VAL A 112 13.31 -10.89 1.91
N THR A 113 12.91 -10.66 3.17
CA THR A 113 13.84 -10.35 4.27
C THR A 113 13.30 -10.85 5.62
N ASP A 114 14.20 -11.13 6.55
CA ASP A 114 13.85 -11.49 7.92
C ASP A 114 13.37 -10.28 8.76
N THR A 115 13.62 -9.07 8.30
CA THR A 115 13.06 -7.86 8.95
C THR A 115 11.54 -7.73 8.74
N ILE A 116 11.00 -8.44 7.74
CA ILE A 116 9.56 -8.55 7.46
C ILE A 116 9.26 -10.03 7.23
N PRO A 117 9.04 -10.84 8.28
CA PRO A 117 8.87 -12.29 8.14
C PRO A 117 7.72 -12.70 7.20
N ALA A 118 6.67 -11.88 7.10
CA ALA A 118 5.60 -12.11 6.13
C ALA A 118 6.10 -12.11 4.67
N SER A 119 7.22 -11.45 4.36
CA SER A 119 7.80 -11.42 3.01
C SER A 119 8.28 -12.81 2.54
N PHE A 120 8.61 -13.71 3.47
CA PHE A 120 8.97 -15.09 3.14
C PHE A 120 7.85 -15.85 2.42
N LEU A 121 6.59 -15.42 2.58
CA LEU A 121 5.46 -16.03 1.86
C LEU A 121 5.57 -15.89 0.33
N GLN A 122 6.35 -14.93 -0.18
CA GLN A 122 6.65 -14.80 -1.61
C GLN A 122 7.42 -16.01 -2.17
N THR A 123 8.10 -16.76 -1.32
CA THR A 123 8.85 -17.97 -1.72
C THR A 123 7.99 -19.24 -1.75
N HIS A 124 6.75 -19.16 -1.29
CA HIS A 124 5.85 -20.31 -1.22
C HIS A 124 4.98 -20.41 -2.49
N ASN A 125 4.97 -21.59 -3.13
CA ASN A 125 4.29 -21.79 -4.41
C ASN A 125 2.76 -21.71 -4.34
N ASN A 126 2.16 -21.80 -3.17
CA ASN A 126 0.71 -21.84 -2.98
C ASN A 126 0.29 -20.96 -1.80
N ALA A 127 0.79 -19.72 -1.78
CA ALA A 127 0.38 -18.70 -0.83
C ALA A 127 -0.67 -17.78 -1.47
N HIS A 128 -1.73 -17.52 -0.73
CA HIS A 128 -2.83 -16.64 -1.12
C HIS A 128 -2.94 -15.49 -0.13
N VAL A 129 -3.07 -14.27 -0.65
CA VAL A 129 -3.28 -13.07 0.17
C VAL A 129 -4.71 -12.60 -0.02
N VAL A 130 -5.50 -12.66 1.04
CA VAL A 130 -6.92 -12.28 1.06
C VAL A 130 -7.06 -10.97 1.82
N ILE A 131 -7.40 -9.91 1.12
CA ILE A 131 -7.40 -8.54 1.66
C ILE A 131 -8.60 -7.75 1.15
N ASP A 132 -9.04 -6.76 1.92
CA ASP A 132 -9.99 -5.77 1.45
C ASP A 132 -9.29 -4.65 0.65
N LEU A 133 -10.08 -3.76 0.02
CA LEU A 133 -9.54 -2.64 -0.76
C LEU A 133 -8.72 -1.66 0.09
N SER A 134 -9.05 -1.51 1.36
CA SER A 134 -8.31 -0.62 2.27
C SER A 134 -6.92 -1.18 2.56
N ALA A 135 -6.81 -2.48 2.86
CA ALA A 135 -5.52 -3.15 3.04
C ALA A 135 -4.72 -3.27 1.73
N ALA A 136 -5.40 -3.30 0.57
CA ALA A 136 -4.75 -3.29 -0.74
C ALA A 136 -4.28 -1.90 -1.17
N GLY A 137 -4.66 -0.84 -0.46
CA GLY A 137 -4.53 0.56 -0.88
C GLY A 137 -3.13 0.97 -1.33
N ASN A 138 -2.07 0.40 -0.76
CA ASN A 138 -0.69 0.72 -1.12
C ASN A 138 -0.08 -0.17 -2.22
N LEU A 139 -0.78 -1.21 -2.68
CA LEU A 139 -0.27 -2.07 -3.75
C LEU A 139 -0.13 -1.32 -5.06
N THR A 140 0.95 -1.62 -5.79
CA THR A 140 1.22 -1.03 -7.12
C THR A 140 0.05 -1.29 -8.07
N ARG A 141 -0.56 -2.47 -8.01
CA ARG A 141 -1.76 -2.84 -8.78
C ARG A 141 -2.93 -1.86 -8.57
N ILE A 142 -3.07 -1.27 -7.39
CA ILE A 142 -4.14 -0.33 -7.05
C ILE A 142 -3.77 1.11 -7.40
N HIS A 143 -2.54 1.52 -7.05
CA HIS A 143 -2.11 2.91 -7.24
C HIS A 143 -1.61 3.22 -8.65
N ARG A 144 -0.97 2.23 -9.29
CA ARG A 144 -0.28 2.38 -10.57
C ARG A 144 -0.46 1.13 -11.42
N PRO A 145 -1.72 0.76 -11.71
CA PRO A 145 -2.01 -0.51 -12.38
C PRO A 145 -1.29 -0.65 -13.73
N TRP A 146 -1.04 0.45 -14.43
CA TRP A 146 -0.31 0.48 -15.70
C TRP A 146 1.13 -0.06 -15.63
N LEU A 147 1.72 -0.18 -14.41
CA LEU A 147 3.04 -0.76 -14.23
C LEU A 147 3.04 -2.29 -14.14
N VAL A 148 1.89 -2.91 -13.92
CA VAL A 148 1.79 -4.35 -13.62
C VAL A 148 0.76 -5.10 -14.47
N THR A 149 -0.14 -4.38 -15.16
CA THR A 149 -1.19 -4.98 -15.99
C THR A 149 -1.69 -4.00 -17.04
N SER A 150 -2.38 -4.52 -18.08
CA SER A 150 -3.16 -3.67 -19.00
C SER A 150 -4.28 -2.98 -18.25
N CYS A 151 -4.58 -1.75 -18.64
CA CYS A 151 -5.55 -0.90 -17.96
C CYS A 151 -6.68 -0.49 -18.91
N GLU A 152 -7.89 -0.36 -18.36
CA GLU A 152 -8.94 0.42 -19.01
C GLU A 152 -8.73 1.90 -18.67
N TRP A 153 -8.22 2.64 -19.63
CA TRP A 153 -7.87 4.04 -19.44
C TRP A 153 -9.10 4.94 -19.39
N ASN A 154 -9.36 5.51 -18.22
CA ASN A 154 -10.33 6.57 -18.01
C ASN A 154 -9.61 7.88 -17.60
N ASP A 155 -10.31 9.00 -17.65
CA ASP A 155 -9.72 10.31 -17.39
C ASP A 155 -9.05 10.43 -16.01
N LYS A 156 -9.60 9.76 -14.98
CA LYS A 156 -9.01 9.74 -13.63
C LYS A 156 -7.68 8.99 -13.63
N LEU A 157 -7.62 7.83 -14.29
CA LEU A 157 -6.41 7.01 -14.34
C LEU A 157 -5.32 7.68 -15.19
N ILE A 158 -5.69 8.26 -16.35
CA ILE A 158 -4.76 9.01 -17.20
C ILE A 158 -4.16 10.17 -16.40
N ARG A 159 -4.99 10.96 -15.72
CA ARG A 159 -4.51 12.07 -14.88
C ARG A 159 -3.54 11.59 -13.81
N SER A 160 -3.88 10.50 -13.11
CA SER A 160 -3.02 9.91 -12.07
C SER A 160 -1.66 9.46 -12.65
N ALA A 161 -1.67 8.81 -13.82
CA ALA A 161 -0.46 8.34 -14.48
C ALA A 161 0.45 9.50 -14.91
N ILE A 162 -0.12 10.58 -15.45
CA ILE A 162 0.65 11.75 -15.91
C ILE A 162 1.22 12.54 -14.73
N VAL A 163 0.46 12.74 -13.67
CA VAL A 163 0.97 13.38 -12.45
C VAL A 163 2.12 12.56 -11.86
N TRP A 164 1.96 11.24 -11.78
CA TRP A 164 3.03 10.35 -11.35
C TRP A 164 4.27 10.44 -12.26
N LEU A 165 4.10 10.48 -13.59
CA LEU A 165 5.21 10.61 -14.53
C LEU A 165 5.97 11.93 -14.36
N CYS A 166 5.24 13.03 -14.10
CA CYS A 166 5.85 14.32 -13.78
C CYS A 166 6.72 14.25 -12.52
N GLN A 167 6.20 13.61 -11.46
CA GLN A 167 6.93 13.45 -10.20
C GLN A 167 8.17 12.58 -10.39
N LEU A 168 8.06 11.48 -11.16
CA LEU A 168 9.16 10.56 -11.42
C LEU A 168 10.26 11.21 -12.22
N THR A 169 9.90 11.98 -13.28
CA THR A 169 10.87 12.60 -14.20
C THR A 169 11.36 13.98 -13.77
N GLY A 170 10.69 14.59 -12.79
CA GLY A 170 10.94 15.98 -12.39
C GLY A 170 10.53 17.02 -13.46
N LYS A 171 9.74 16.62 -14.46
CA LYS A 171 9.34 17.47 -15.58
C LYS A 171 7.89 17.97 -15.40
N PRO A 172 7.61 19.24 -15.77
CA PRO A 172 6.23 19.71 -15.85
C PRO A 172 5.48 19.01 -17.00
N ILE A 173 4.16 18.91 -16.88
CA ILE A 173 3.29 18.16 -17.82
C ILE A 173 3.62 18.48 -19.29
N LEU A 174 3.67 19.76 -19.66
CA LEU A 174 3.90 20.19 -21.05
C LEU A 174 5.31 19.91 -21.58
N LYS A 175 6.22 19.45 -20.74
CA LYS A 175 7.59 19.08 -21.11
C LYS A 175 7.83 17.57 -21.18
N LEU A 176 6.83 16.75 -20.87
CA LEU A 176 6.89 15.31 -21.06
C LEU A 176 6.94 14.97 -22.56
N THR A 177 7.80 14.02 -22.90
CA THR A 177 8.06 13.59 -24.29
C THR A 177 7.58 12.16 -24.51
N ASN A 178 7.44 11.72 -25.75
CA ASN A 178 7.15 10.32 -26.08
C ASN A 178 8.14 9.34 -25.43
N LYS A 179 9.42 9.75 -25.30
CA LYS A 179 10.45 8.96 -24.63
C LYS A 179 10.11 8.73 -23.16
N ASP A 180 9.68 9.78 -22.43
CA ASP A 180 9.31 9.66 -21.03
C ASP A 180 8.15 8.67 -20.83
N TYR A 181 7.17 8.66 -21.71
CA TYR A 181 6.05 7.71 -21.68
C TYR A 181 6.53 6.28 -21.95
N ASN A 182 7.32 6.07 -23.01
CA ASN A 182 7.75 4.73 -23.40
C ASN A 182 8.67 4.09 -22.35
N GLU A 183 9.57 4.84 -21.76
CA GLU A 183 10.51 4.34 -20.75
C GLU A 183 9.83 4.03 -19.41
N ASN A 184 8.59 4.55 -19.20
CA ASN A 184 7.90 4.41 -17.92
C ASN A 184 6.54 3.66 -18.04
N GLY A 185 6.40 2.80 -19.05
CA GLY A 185 5.25 1.88 -19.17
C GLY A 185 3.93 2.53 -19.59
N LEU A 186 3.98 3.72 -20.19
CA LEU A 186 2.80 4.49 -20.64
C LEU A 186 2.68 4.55 -22.17
N SER A 187 3.37 3.68 -22.90
CA SER A 187 3.32 3.63 -24.37
C SER A 187 1.91 3.41 -24.92
N GLU A 188 1.05 2.73 -24.18
CA GLU A 188 -0.35 2.51 -24.55
C GLU A 188 -1.12 3.83 -24.69
N LEU A 189 -0.84 4.83 -23.83
CA LEU A 189 -1.41 6.17 -23.96
C LEU A 189 -0.98 6.86 -25.26
N LEU A 190 0.26 6.64 -25.70
CA LEU A 190 0.72 7.19 -26.99
C LEU A 190 -0.04 6.55 -28.17
N ALA A 191 -0.32 5.24 -28.09
CA ALA A 191 -1.10 4.55 -29.09
C ALA A 191 -2.56 5.08 -29.14
N LEU A 192 -3.17 5.36 -27.98
CA LEU A 192 -4.53 5.85 -27.89
C LEU A 192 -4.69 7.32 -28.32
N PHE A 193 -3.73 8.18 -28.00
CA PHE A 193 -3.81 9.64 -28.23
C PHE A 193 -2.88 10.15 -29.34
N GLY A 194 -2.05 9.29 -29.93
CA GLY A 194 -1.14 9.60 -31.03
C GLY A 194 0.20 10.23 -30.59
N SER A 195 0.26 10.95 -29.47
CA SER A 195 1.51 11.54 -28.99
C SER A 195 1.43 11.99 -27.52
N ALA A 196 2.59 12.12 -26.87
CA ALA A 196 2.68 12.73 -25.55
C ALA A 196 2.12 14.17 -25.54
N TYR A 197 2.33 14.93 -26.60
CA TYR A 197 1.81 16.29 -26.70
C TYR A 197 0.28 16.32 -26.54
N ASN A 198 -0.46 15.44 -27.20
CA ASN A 198 -1.91 15.39 -27.12
C ASN A 198 -2.39 15.03 -25.72
N VAL A 199 -1.77 14.05 -25.08
CA VAL A 199 -2.08 13.67 -23.68
C VAL A 199 -1.76 14.82 -22.73
N ASN A 200 -0.59 15.43 -22.88
CA ASN A 200 -0.13 16.53 -22.04
C ASN A 200 -1.11 17.72 -22.09
N ILE A 201 -1.51 18.14 -23.30
CA ILE A 201 -2.46 19.25 -23.48
C ILE A 201 -3.82 18.91 -22.86
N LYS A 202 -4.32 17.69 -23.09
CA LYS A 202 -5.58 17.25 -22.50
C LYS A 202 -5.53 17.37 -20.98
N ILE A 203 -4.53 16.75 -20.34
CA ILE A 203 -4.42 16.73 -18.88
C ILE A 203 -4.13 18.11 -18.29
N PHE A 204 -3.29 18.89 -18.95
CA PHE A 204 -3.03 20.28 -18.52
C PHE A 204 -4.31 21.10 -18.51
N ASN A 205 -5.11 21.04 -19.56
CA ASN A 205 -6.39 21.74 -19.64
C ASN A 205 -7.37 21.23 -18.56
N ASP A 206 -7.49 19.91 -18.38
CA ASP A 206 -8.37 19.32 -17.37
C ASP A 206 -8.00 19.81 -15.96
N LEU A 207 -6.72 19.81 -15.61
CA LEU A 207 -6.25 20.30 -14.32
C LEU A 207 -6.47 21.81 -14.15
N GLN A 208 -6.15 22.60 -15.17
CA GLN A 208 -6.35 24.04 -15.15
C GLN A 208 -7.83 24.38 -14.94
N HIS A 209 -8.72 23.66 -15.61
CA HIS A 209 -10.17 23.87 -15.44
C HIS A 209 -10.68 23.41 -14.07
N THR A 210 -10.07 22.39 -13.48
CA THR A 210 -10.44 21.92 -12.14
C THR A 210 -10.09 22.94 -11.06
N ILE A 211 -8.91 23.58 -11.17
CA ILE A 211 -8.42 24.53 -10.17
C ILE A 211 -9.06 25.90 -10.32
N THR A 212 -9.10 26.43 -11.55
CA THR A 212 -9.47 27.83 -11.80
C THR A 212 -10.91 28.00 -12.29
N GLY A 213 -11.53 26.93 -12.82
CA GLY A 213 -12.79 27.04 -13.56
C GLY A 213 -12.66 27.95 -14.82
N TRP A 214 -11.42 28.26 -15.22
CA TRP A 214 -11.09 29.19 -16.28
C TRP A 214 -10.66 28.44 -17.55
N PRO A 215 -11.26 28.67 -18.72
CA PRO A 215 -10.88 28.01 -19.95
C PRO A 215 -9.55 28.56 -20.48
N GLY A 216 -8.43 28.06 -19.96
CA GLY A 216 -7.10 28.32 -20.50
C GLY A 216 -6.63 29.75 -20.57
N GLY A 217 -7.24 30.67 -19.83
CA GLY A 217 -6.85 32.07 -19.81
C GLY A 217 -7.08 32.81 -21.16
N LYS A 218 -7.79 32.21 -22.11
CA LYS A 218 -8.12 32.86 -23.39
C LYS A 218 -9.33 33.76 -23.22
N PRO A 219 -9.21 35.08 -23.49
CA PRO A 219 -10.31 36.04 -23.35
C PRO A 219 -11.56 35.69 -24.17
N ASN A 220 -11.38 34.99 -25.28
CA ASN A 220 -12.41 34.64 -26.26
C ASN A 220 -12.70 33.11 -26.26
N ALA A 221 -12.46 32.39 -25.19
CA ALA A 221 -12.83 30.98 -25.12
C ALA A 221 -14.36 30.84 -25.12
N ASP A 222 -14.86 29.92 -25.94
CA ASP A 222 -16.29 29.59 -25.96
C ASP A 222 -16.65 28.86 -24.67
N ASP A 223 -17.41 29.53 -23.83
CA ASP A 223 -17.89 29.01 -22.53
C ASP A 223 -19.36 28.61 -22.55
N THR A 224 -19.95 28.51 -23.74
CA THR A 224 -21.37 28.25 -23.93
C THR A 224 -21.85 27.01 -23.19
N TYR A 225 -20.98 26.03 -23.01
CA TYR A 225 -21.25 24.76 -22.31
C TYR A 225 -20.86 24.75 -20.83
N ARG A 226 -20.51 25.92 -20.25
CA ARG A 226 -20.12 26.02 -18.83
C ARG A 226 -21.16 26.81 -18.04
N PRO A 227 -22.12 26.13 -17.40
CA PRO A 227 -23.18 26.78 -16.63
C PRO A 227 -22.63 27.62 -15.46
N GLU A 228 -21.42 27.37 -14.98
CA GLU A 228 -20.78 28.09 -13.88
C GLU A 228 -20.43 29.54 -14.23
N ARG A 229 -20.27 29.87 -15.53
CA ARG A 229 -20.03 31.26 -15.98
C ARG A 229 -21.30 32.01 -16.32
N ALA A 230 -22.34 31.31 -16.72
CA ALA A 230 -23.63 31.92 -17.06
C ALA A 230 -24.35 32.44 -15.80
N LYS A 231 -24.05 31.94 -14.62
CA LYS A 231 -24.60 32.38 -13.33
C LYS A 231 -23.50 32.41 -12.26
N PRO A 232 -23.46 33.48 -11.43
CA PRO A 232 -22.59 33.53 -10.28
C PRO A 232 -22.80 32.26 -9.41
N TYR A 233 -21.79 31.46 -9.28
CA TYR A 233 -21.83 30.19 -8.52
C TYR A 233 -21.02 30.38 -7.25
N PRO A 234 -21.63 30.30 -6.04
CA PRO A 234 -20.89 30.41 -4.77
C PRO A 234 -20.00 29.19 -4.61
N LYS A 235 -18.70 29.38 -4.72
CA LYS A 235 -17.70 28.33 -4.50
C LYS A 235 -17.44 28.21 -3.00
N ARG A 236 -17.44 26.98 -2.51
CA ARG A 236 -16.95 26.67 -1.15
C ARG A 236 -15.49 26.27 -1.26
N ILE A 237 -14.63 27.07 -0.63
CA ILE A 237 -13.17 26.87 -0.66
C ILE A 237 -12.72 26.62 0.77
N VAL A 238 -11.90 25.61 0.96
CA VAL A 238 -11.18 25.39 2.23
C VAL A 238 -9.73 25.75 1.99
N VAL A 239 -9.23 26.71 2.76
CA VAL A 239 -7.83 27.14 2.72
C VAL A 239 -7.14 26.61 3.96
N PHE A 240 -6.09 25.82 3.77
CA PHE A 240 -5.24 25.36 4.85
C PHE A 240 -4.05 26.31 4.96
N SER A 241 -4.08 27.15 6.00
CA SER A 241 -3.03 28.11 6.29
C SER A 241 -2.20 27.59 7.46
N PRO A 242 -0.87 27.39 7.31
CA PRO A 242 0.00 26.94 8.38
C PRO A 242 0.16 28.01 9.48
N HIS A 243 0.00 29.30 9.15
CA HIS A 243 0.00 30.41 10.08
C HIS A 243 -1.21 31.30 9.86
N PRO A 244 -1.68 32.06 10.85
CA PRO A 244 -2.93 32.83 10.79
C PRO A 244 -3.02 33.93 9.73
N ASP A 245 -1.93 34.29 9.08
CA ASP A 245 -1.81 35.36 8.08
C ASP A 245 -1.45 34.86 6.67
N ASP A 246 -1.04 33.60 6.53
CA ASP A 246 -0.56 33.04 5.25
C ASP A 246 -1.65 33.01 4.18
N ASP A 247 -2.91 32.82 4.55
CA ASP A 247 -4.05 32.86 3.65
C ASP A 247 -4.27 34.25 3.06
N VAL A 248 -4.12 35.30 3.86
CA VAL A 248 -4.25 36.70 3.42
C VAL A 248 -3.06 37.11 2.56
N ILE A 249 -1.84 36.74 2.97
CA ILE A 249 -0.62 37.06 2.22
C ILE A 249 -0.59 36.37 0.86
N SER A 250 -0.92 35.08 0.83
CA SER A 250 -0.80 34.27 -0.37
C SER A 250 -2.02 34.33 -1.29
N MET A 251 -3.22 34.51 -0.76
CA MET A 251 -4.48 34.38 -1.47
C MET A 251 -5.46 35.55 -1.29
N GLY A 252 -5.11 36.59 -0.53
CA GLY A 252 -6.02 37.67 -0.20
C GLY A 252 -6.66 38.34 -1.41
N GLY A 253 -5.94 38.45 -2.53
CA GLY A 253 -6.49 38.96 -3.81
C GLY A 253 -7.47 38.00 -4.52
N THR A 254 -7.39 36.71 -4.19
CA THR A 254 -8.23 35.65 -4.77
C THR A 254 -9.49 35.40 -3.93
N ILE A 255 -9.40 35.61 -2.62
CA ILE A 255 -10.50 35.40 -1.67
C ILE A 255 -11.52 36.53 -1.70
N ARG A 256 -11.12 37.69 -2.17
CA ARG A 256 -11.95 38.86 -2.31
C ARG A 256 -12.86 38.76 -3.55
#